data_d60e5f77a2167b22564f1208812abc47
#
_entry.id   d60e5f77a2167b22564f1208812abc47
#
_cell.length_a   1.000
_cell.length_b   1.000
_cell.length_c   1.000
_cell.angle_alpha   90.00
_cell.angle_beta   90.00
_cell.angle_gamma   90.00
#
_symmetry.space_group_name_H-M   'P 1'
#
loop_
_entity.id
_entity.type
_entity.pdbx_description
1 polymer ?
#
loop_
_entity_poly.entity_id
_entity_poly.type
_entity_poly.pdbx_seq_one_letter_code
_entity_poly.pdbx_strand_id
1 'polypeptide(L)'
;MEIFHLCSNNMFLLILWIFSILSMGANSIPYWHNKKYHTLGNWINHGGDLNNQRYAYGEKNQSYDCFKNIRRILYFPSWNGNIYAVKAEDGVVVWEKGLQELTGINEKFNASSLPNVTSIVARATPSVVSDRDMVIIGVYGPSLVLGLKRSSGDLIWSTRLDDHPSSVVTMSGTYYKGGFYVGTSSLEEGAEIDECCYFRGSFLKLDVDTGKILWKTFMIPENGGQIGGYSGAAVWGSSPSIDSRRNHVYIATGNLYSVPKHIEECQKEQNQQNHTDPTQPDPCIEPENHSNSMLALDLDSGEIKWYRQIGGYDVWFVACANSTNPNCPIGPSPDYDFGEAPMMLRVVDNGTNKVDIVAAVQKSGIAWALYRDNGELFWTTEAGPGGLGGGGIWGAATDTKRVYTGIINSGNLNYTLYPSKNVTTGGGWVAMDAQTGKILWTTAVPNRGRSNPVTVANGVLLAGSQNPRGPIYAIDAKTGKILWSNETGATVYGGMSVSNGCFYVGHGYRSGIGVFNPNNTAGTSLFAYCVC
;
A
#
# COMPACT_ATOMS: atom_id res chain seq x y z
N MET A 1 -20.53 -16.78 1.54
CA MET A 1 -19.18 -16.49 0.97
C MET A 1 -18.67 -17.81 0.40
N GLU A 2 -18.38 -17.84 -0.88
CA GLU A 2 -17.85 -19.04 -1.53
C GLU A 2 -16.33 -18.89 -1.70
N ILE A 3 -15.57 -19.89 -1.31
CA ILE A 3 -14.14 -20.00 -1.61
C ILE A 3 -13.99 -20.99 -2.74
N PHE A 4 -13.50 -20.51 -3.88
CA PHE A 4 -13.24 -21.35 -5.04
C PHE A 4 -11.79 -21.82 -5.02
N HIS A 5 -11.59 -23.13 -4.97
CA HIS A 5 -10.31 -23.76 -5.21
C HIS A 5 -10.21 -24.12 -6.69
N LEU A 6 -9.38 -23.42 -7.43
CA LEU A 6 -9.13 -23.71 -8.84
C LEU A 6 -7.76 -24.35 -8.99
N CYS A 7 -7.75 -25.67 -9.15
CA CYS A 7 -6.60 -26.39 -9.69
C CYS A 7 -6.66 -26.33 -11.22
N SER A 8 -5.80 -25.51 -11.84
CA SER A 8 -5.70 -25.44 -13.29
C SER A 8 -4.51 -26.27 -13.77
N ASN A 9 -4.77 -27.39 -14.43
CA ASN A 9 -3.73 -28.20 -15.08
C ASN A 9 -2.88 -27.39 -16.08
N ASN A 10 -3.45 -26.34 -16.67
CA ASN A 10 -2.74 -25.47 -17.61
C ASN A 10 -1.74 -24.54 -16.91
N MET A 11 -1.99 -24.15 -15.66
CA MET A 11 -1.04 -23.35 -14.87
C MET A 11 0.15 -24.23 -14.43
N PHE A 12 -0.07 -25.48 -14.14
CA PHE A 12 0.96 -26.46 -13.78
C PHE A 12 1.98 -26.70 -14.90
N LEU A 13 1.53 -26.89 -16.14
CA LEU A 13 2.41 -27.07 -17.30
C LEU A 13 3.26 -25.82 -17.60
N LEU A 14 2.71 -24.63 -17.41
CA LEU A 14 3.42 -23.38 -17.66
C LEU A 14 4.49 -23.09 -16.61
N ILE A 15 4.19 -23.38 -15.34
CA ILE A 15 5.13 -23.19 -14.22
C ILE A 15 6.24 -24.25 -14.26
N LEU A 16 5.95 -25.50 -14.64
CA LEU A 16 6.97 -26.53 -14.83
C LEU A 16 7.97 -26.17 -15.95
N TRP A 17 7.52 -25.51 -17.03
CA TRP A 17 8.40 -25.09 -18.12
C TRP A 17 9.39 -24.00 -17.68
N ILE A 18 8.99 -23.10 -16.80
CA ILE A 18 9.85 -22.08 -16.18
C ILE A 18 10.90 -22.74 -15.26
N PHE A 19 10.53 -23.77 -14.51
CA PHE A 19 11.44 -24.48 -13.60
C PHE A 19 12.51 -25.32 -14.31
N SER A 20 12.20 -25.90 -15.48
CA SER A 20 13.18 -26.67 -16.25
C SER A 20 14.30 -25.81 -16.86
N ILE A 21 14.06 -24.50 -17.05
CA ILE A 21 15.09 -23.56 -17.54
C ILE A 21 15.96 -23.01 -16.40
N LEU A 22 15.45 -23.00 -15.14
CA LEU A 22 16.15 -22.46 -13.97
C LEU A 22 17.02 -23.48 -13.22
N SER A 23 17.01 -24.76 -13.61
CA SER A 23 17.83 -25.81 -12.96
C SER A 23 19.30 -25.86 -13.41
N MET A 24 19.69 -25.05 -14.40
CA MET A 24 21.08 -24.94 -14.82
C MET A 24 21.70 -23.61 -14.37
N GLY A 25 22.25 -23.58 -13.14
CA GLY A 25 23.04 -22.44 -12.70
C GLY A 25 22.87 -22.03 -11.23
N ALA A 26 22.87 -22.97 -10.32
CA ALA A 26 22.94 -22.67 -8.89
C ALA A 26 24.40 -22.55 -8.45
N ASN A 27 25.01 -21.39 -8.61
CA ASN A 27 26.21 -21.04 -7.84
C ASN A 27 25.79 -20.31 -6.56
N SER A 28 26.26 -20.87 -5.45
CA SER A 28 26.03 -20.53 -4.06
C SER A 28 26.02 -19.03 -3.75
N ILE A 29 24.87 -18.53 -3.31
CA ILE A 29 24.74 -17.21 -2.69
C ILE A 29 25.00 -17.39 -1.19
N PRO A 30 25.87 -16.57 -0.56
CA PRO A 30 26.10 -16.67 0.89
C PRO A 30 24.84 -16.29 1.67
N TYR A 31 24.44 -17.20 2.48
CA TYR A 31 23.32 -17.14 3.42
C TYR A 31 23.63 -16.14 4.55
N TRP A 32 22.88 -15.02 4.63
CA TRP A 32 22.87 -14.18 5.82
C TRP A 32 21.57 -14.44 6.59
N HIS A 33 21.71 -15.17 7.66
CA HIS A 33 20.65 -15.49 8.59
C HIS A 33 20.36 -14.33 9.55
N ASN A 34 19.15 -13.77 9.44
CA ASN A 34 18.40 -13.38 10.62
C ASN A 34 17.35 -14.48 10.90
N LYS A 35 17.79 -15.53 11.58
CA LYS A 35 17.10 -16.83 11.70
C LYS A 35 15.83 -16.82 12.55
N LYS A 36 15.36 -15.67 13.06
CA LYS A 36 14.30 -15.62 14.10
C LYS A 36 12.90 -15.18 13.66
N TYR A 37 12.71 -14.65 12.44
CA TYR A 37 11.42 -14.03 12.06
C TYR A 37 10.79 -14.49 10.74
N HIS A 38 11.43 -15.36 9.98
CA HIS A 38 10.86 -15.96 8.78
C HIS A 38 10.38 -17.38 9.07
N THR A 39 9.13 -17.53 9.48
CA THR A 39 8.44 -18.80 9.28
C THR A 39 8.11 -18.90 7.80
N LEU A 40 8.89 -19.69 7.06
CA LEU A 40 8.61 -20.04 5.67
C LEU A 40 7.11 -20.32 5.51
N GLY A 41 6.47 -19.55 4.61
CA GLY A 41 5.08 -19.77 4.24
C GLY A 41 4.00 -19.04 5.05
N ASN A 42 4.31 -18.11 5.97
CA ASN A 42 3.30 -17.25 6.61
C ASN A 42 3.36 -15.83 6.04
N TRP A 43 2.22 -15.31 5.62
CA TRP A 43 2.03 -13.92 5.23
C TRP A 43 1.37 -13.19 6.40
N ILE A 44 2.16 -12.53 7.24
CA ILE A 44 1.74 -12.05 8.57
C ILE A 44 1.21 -10.60 8.58
N ASN A 45 1.46 -9.84 7.54
CA ASN A 45 1.01 -8.45 7.36
C ASN A 45 0.83 -8.12 5.88
N HIS A 46 0.53 -6.87 5.55
CA HIS A 46 0.31 -6.40 4.19
C HIS A 46 1.46 -6.72 3.23
N GLY A 47 2.69 -6.50 3.64
CA GLY A 47 3.90 -6.73 2.83
C GLY A 47 4.45 -8.14 2.88
N GLY A 48 3.84 -9.03 3.67
CA GLY A 48 4.29 -10.39 3.91
C GLY A 48 5.30 -10.49 5.04
N ASP A 49 6.22 -9.53 5.16
CA ASP A 49 7.25 -9.45 6.18
C ASP A 49 7.54 -8.00 6.64
N LEU A 50 8.53 -7.83 7.52
CA LEU A 50 8.94 -6.51 8.03
C LEU A 50 9.64 -5.63 6.98
N ASN A 51 10.13 -6.19 5.88
CA ASN A 51 10.73 -5.41 4.80
C ASN A 51 9.70 -4.82 3.85
N ASN A 52 8.44 -5.21 3.97
CA ASN A 52 7.34 -4.80 3.10
C ASN A 52 7.58 -5.07 1.60
N GLN A 53 8.25 -6.17 1.30
CA GLN A 53 8.70 -6.51 -0.07
C GLN A 53 7.62 -7.12 -0.94
N ARG A 54 6.52 -7.58 -0.38
CA ARG A 54 5.47 -8.35 -1.07
C ARG A 54 6.07 -9.49 -1.90
N TYR A 55 7.05 -10.17 -1.30
CA TYR A 55 7.85 -11.23 -1.89
C TYR A 55 7.71 -12.55 -1.13
N ALA A 56 7.05 -13.52 -1.74
CA ALA A 56 6.99 -14.87 -1.20
C ALA A 56 8.26 -15.64 -1.61
N TYR A 57 9.33 -15.45 -0.83
CA TYR A 57 10.60 -16.12 -1.06
C TYR A 57 10.57 -17.57 -0.60
N GLY A 58 11.03 -18.49 -1.47
CA GLY A 58 11.22 -19.90 -1.10
C GLY A 58 9.92 -20.69 -0.99
N GLU A 59 8.83 -20.22 -1.58
CA GLU A 59 7.62 -21.01 -1.77
C GLU A 59 7.99 -22.30 -2.52
N LYS A 60 7.78 -23.45 -1.88
CA LYS A 60 8.11 -24.75 -2.49
C LYS A 60 6.88 -25.27 -3.22
N ASN A 61 7.11 -25.77 -4.44
CA ASN A 61 6.16 -26.68 -5.08
C ASN A 61 6.09 -27.95 -4.24
N GLN A 62 5.08 -28.08 -3.41
CA GLN A 62 4.78 -29.36 -2.77
C GLN A 62 3.98 -30.18 -3.77
N SER A 63 4.68 -31.05 -4.51
CA SER A 63 4.02 -32.08 -5.31
C SER A 63 3.22 -33.01 -4.41
N TYR A 64 2.00 -33.26 -4.79
CA TYR A 64 1.10 -34.34 -4.37
C TYR A 64 0.15 -34.18 -3.17
N ASP A 65 0.21 -33.17 -2.32
CA ASP A 65 -0.81 -33.01 -1.28
C ASP A 65 -1.06 -31.53 -0.93
N CYS A 66 -1.45 -30.71 -1.90
CA CYS A 66 -1.68 -29.28 -1.74
C CYS A 66 -2.63 -28.92 -0.58
N PHE A 67 -3.52 -29.82 -0.20
CA PHE A 67 -4.55 -29.56 0.79
C PHE A 67 -4.45 -30.39 2.08
N LYS A 68 -3.62 -31.42 2.16
CA LYS A 68 -3.68 -32.42 3.24
C LYS A 68 -3.06 -32.01 4.57
N ASN A 69 -2.44 -30.86 4.75
CA ASN A 69 -1.89 -30.42 6.05
C ASN A 69 -1.85 -28.89 6.25
N ILE A 70 -2.66 -28.13 5.54
CA ILE A 70 -2.69 -26.67 5.68
C ILE A 70 -3.61 -26.32 6.87
N ARG A 71 -3.11 -26.39 8.10
CA ARG A 71 -3.81 -25.85 9.29
C ARG A 71 -3.60 -24.33 9.39
N ARG A 72 -3.92 -23.59 8.34
CA ARG A 72 -3.73 -22.13 8.29
C ARG A 72 -5.05 -21.41 8.27
N ILE A 73 -5.04 -20.23 8.86
CA ILE A 73 -6.19 -19.35 8.94
C ILE A 73 -5.88 -18.10 8.14
N LEU A 74 -6.83 -17.69 7.32
CA LEU A 74 -6.85 -16.41 6.62
C LEU A 74 -7.71 -15.45 7.44
N TYR A 75 -7.17 -14.27 7.72
CA TYR A 75 -7.88 -13.18 8.37
C TYR A 75 -8.07 -12.05 7.36
N PHE A 76 -9.29 -11.59 7.20
CA PHE A 76 -9.58 -10.48 6.27
C PHE A 76 -10.85 -9.75 6.69
N PRO A 77 -10.91 -8.42 6.47
CA PRO A 77 -12.12 -7.64 6.58
C PRO A 77 -12.92 -7.68 5.30
N SER A 78 -14.20 -7.33 5.39
CA SER A 78 -15.09 -7.17 4.26
C SER A 78 -15.87 -5.85 4.36
N TRP A 79 -16.24 -5.31 3.21
CA TRP A 79 -17.08 -4.10 3.12
C TRP A 79 -18.51 -4.29 3.65
N ASN A 80 -18.90 -5.51 4.04
CA ASN A 80 -20.16 -5.78 4.73
C ASN A 80 -20.12 -5.44 6.23
N GLY A 81 -19.00 -4.89 6.72
CA GLY A 81 -18.82 -4.53 8.13
C GLY A 81 -18.34 -5.66 9.02
N ASN A 82 -17.95 -6.81 8.47
CA ASN A 82 -17.48 -7.96 9.22
C ASN A 82 -15.99 -8.20 9.00
N ILE A 83 -15.37 -8.84 9.98
CA ILE A 83 -14.04 -9.46 9.87
C ILE A 83 -14.19 -10.97 9.99
N TYR A 84 -13.40 -11.70 9.22
CA TYR A 84 -13.47 -13.14 9.08
C TYR A 84 -12.16 -13.81 9.43
N ALA A 85 -12.26 -15.00 10.02
CA ALA A 85 -11.21 -16.00 10.05
C ALA A 85 -11.71 -17.25 9.36
N VAL A 86 -11.01 -17.71 8.33
CA VAL A 86 -11.40 -18.90 7.57
C VAL A 86 -10.23 -19.86 7.42
N LYS A 87 -10.51 -21.15 7.35
CA LYS A 87 -9.47 -22.13 7.04
C LYS A 87 -9.03 -21.96 5.59
N ALA A 88 -7.73 -21.93 5.38
CA ALA A 88 -7.15 -21.77 4.04
C ALA A 88 -7.34 -23.01 3.15
N GLU A 89 -7.55 -24.19 3.77
CA GLU A 89 -7.67 -25.48 3.08
C GLU A 89 -9.03 -25.71 2.41
N ASP A 90 -10.11 -25.22 3.03
CA ASP A 90 -11.48 -25.54 2.59
C ASP A 90 -12.44 -24.34 2.66
N GLY A 91 -11.97 -23.19 3.16
CA GLY A 91 -12.77 -21.99 3.29
C GLY A 91 -13.80 -22.00 4.41
N VAL A 92 -13.77 -23.01 5.26
CA VAL A 92 -14.70 -23.08 6.40
C VAL A 92 -14.45 -21.91 7.34
N VAL A 93 -15.51 -21.19 7.69
CA VAL A 93 -15.47 -20.08 8.63
C VAL A 93 -15.15 -20.61 10.02
N VAL A 94 -14.06 -20.13 10.61
CA VAL A 94 -13.67 -20.40 12.00
C VAL A 94 -14.42 -19.47 12.93
N TRP A 95 -14.44 -18.18 12.60
CA TRP A 95 -15.25 -17.16 13.24
C TRP A 95 -15.52 -15.99 12.30
N GLU A 96 -16.63 -15.31 12.56
CA GLU A 96 -17.05 -14.07 11.93
C GLU A 96 -17.48 -13.10 13.01
N LYS A 97 -17.07 -11.83 12.93
CA LYS A 97 -17.40 -10.78 13.89
C LYS A 97 -17.84 -9.50 13.18
N GLY A 98 -18.97 -8.94 13.60
CA GLY A 98 -19.42 -7.63 13.18
C GLY A 98 -18.59 -6.51 13.82
N LEU A 99 -18.02 -5.61 13.02
CA LEU A 99 -17.25 -4.47 13.54
C LEU A 99 -18.12 -3.53 14.39
N GLN A 100 -19.39 -3.37 14.01
CA GLN A 100 -20.36 -2.59 14.79
C GLN A 100 -20.58 -3.20 16.18
N GLU A 101 -20.74 -4.53 16.26
CA GLU A 101 -20.87 -5.25 17.53
C GLU A 101 -19.62 -5.13 18.38
N LEU A 102 -18.43 -5.32 17.78
CA LEU A 102 -17.15 -5.25 18.49
C LEU A 102 -16.85 -3.84 19.04
N THR A 103 -17.26 -2.79 18.33
CA THR A 103 -16.94 -1.42 18.72
C THR A 103 -18.04 -0.75 19.53
N GLY A 104 -19.26 -1.26 19.49
CA GLY A 104 -20.45 -0.62 20.08
C GLY A 104 -20.88 0.67 19.37
N ILE A 105 -20.27 1.02 18.23
CA ILE A 105 -20.54 2.26 17.51
C ILE A 105 -21.71 2.02 16.54
N ASN A 106 -22.83 2.69 16.79
CA ASN A 106 -24.04 2.60 15.98
C ASN A 106 -24.27 3.82 15.09
N GLU A 107 -23.43 4.85 15.22
CA GLU A 107 -23.55 6.08 14.48
C GLU A 107 -23.11 5.88 13.02
N LYS A 108 -23.83 6.52 12.11
CA LYS A 108 -23.39 6.62 10.73
C LYS A 108 -22.15 7.48 10.69
N PHE A 109 -21.05 6.94 10.21
CA PHE A 109 -19.88 7.73 9.91
C PHE A 109 -20.20 8.62 8.71
N ASN A 110 -20.50 9.88 8.97
CA ASN A 110 -20.79 10.88 7.95
C ASN A 110 -19.48 11.48 7.45
N ALA A 111 -18.92 10.85 6.42
CA ALA A 111 -18.06 11.61 5.52
C ALA A 111 -18.99 12.36 4.57
N SER A 112 -19.10 13.66 4.71
CA SER A 112 -20.03 14.52 3.96
C SER A 112 -19.93 14.39 2.44
N SER A 113 -18.85 13.85 1.93
CA SER A 113 -18.54 13.72 0.51
C SER A 113 -18.55 12.28 -0.03
N LEU A 114 -18.64 11.25 0.82
CA LEU A 114 -18.67 9.85 0.37
C LEU A 114 -20.06 9.26 0.53
N PRO A 115 -20.89 9.23 -0.53
CA PRO A 115 -22.21 8.60 -0.46
C PRO A 115 -22.03 7.11 -0.14
N ASN A 116 -22.80 6.61 0.84
CA ASN A 116 -22.92 5.20 1.20
C ASN A 116 -21.81 4.56 2.08
N VAL A 117 -20.90 5.30 2.69
CA VAL A 117 -20.12 4.76 3.83
C VAL A 117 -20.98 4.93 5.10
N THR A 118 -22.02 4.12 5.22
CA THR A 118 -23.00 4.25 6.30
C THR A 118 -22.75 3.32 7.49
N SER A 119 -21.71 2.49 7.42
CA SER A 119 -21.37 1.51 8.44
C SER A 119 -19.88 1.51 8.75
N ILE A 120 -19.55 1.06 9.96
CA ILE A 120 -18.17 0.82 10.35
C ILE A 120 -17.63 -0.35 9.52
N VAL A 121 -16.58 -0.08 8.76
CA VAL A 121 -15.93 -1.06 7.89
C VAL A 121 -14.42 -1.07 8.13
N ALA A 122 -13.76 -2.14 7.72
CA ALA A 122 -12.31 -2.22 7.65
C ALA A 122 -11.89 -2.67 6.26
N ARG A 123 -10.76 -2.16 5.79
CA ARG A 123 -10.18 -2.51 4.49
C ARG A 123 -8.69 -2.82 4.59
N ALA A 124 -8.07 -2.46 5.71
CA ALA A 124 -6.66 -2.74 5.98
C ALA A 124 -6.41 -4.24 6.13
N THR A 125 -5.25 -4.71 5.69
CA THR A 125 -4.83 -6.09 5.95
C THR A 125 -4.59 -6.27 7.45
N PRO A 126 -5.19 -7.28 8.10
CA PRO A 126 -4.90 -7.58 9.49
C PRO A 126 -3.44 -7.99 9.69
N SER A 127 -2.84 -7.57 10.80
CA SER A 127 -1.51 -8.01 11.22
C SER A 127 -1.62 -9.13 12.24
N VAL A 128 -0.96 -10.26 11.96
CA VAL A 128 -0.87 -11.39 12.90
C VAL A 128 0.25 -11.14 13.89
N VAL A 129 -0.07 -11.14 15.17
CA VAL A 129 0.92 -11.08 16.26
C VAL A 129 1.46 -12.49 16.48
N SER A 130 2.68 -12.74 16.01
CA SER A 130 3.21 -14.10 15.85
C SER A 130 3.49 -14.84 17.17
N ASP A 131 3.72 -14.10 18.25
CA ASP A 131 4.07 -14.59 19.58
C ASP A 131 2.90 -14.51 20.59
N ARG A 132 1.69 -14.15 20.12
CA ARG A 132 0.46 -14.08 20.91
C ARG A 132 -0.73 -14.63 20.13
N ASP A 133 -1.78 -15.00 20.85
CA ASP A 133 -3.08 -15.35 20.24
C ASP A 133 -3.86 -14.08 19.86
N MET A 134 -3.27 -13.24 18.98
CA MET A 134 -3.82 -11.94 18.62
C MET A 134 -3.70 -11.65 17.13
N VAL A 135 -4.69 -10.93 16.59
CA VAL A 135 -4.69 -10.26 15.30
C VAL A 135 -5.12 -8.82 15.50
N ILE A 136 -4.47 -7.87 14.79
CA ILE A 136 -4.74 -6.44 14.93
C ILE A 136 -5.23 -5.90 13.59
N ILE A 137 -6.28 -5.07 13.62
CA ILE A 137 -6.85 -4.46 12.42
C ILE A 137 -7.22 -3.00 12.64
N GLY A 138 -6.95 -2.16 11.63
CA GLY A 138 -7.44 -0.79 11.54
C GLY A 138 -8.86 -0.74 10.97
N VAL A 139 -9.70 0.11 11.55
CA VAL A 139 -11.08 0.37 11.13
C VAL A 139 -11.11 1.65 10.29
N TYR A 140 -11.78 1.59 9.14
CA TYR A 140 -11.82 2.69 8.18
C TYR A 140 -12.41 3.97 8.78
N GLY A 141 -13.43 3.89 9.59
CA GLY A 141 -13.99 5.04 10.29
C GLY A 141 -14.92 4.65 11.44
N PRO A 142 -14.83 5.35 12.56
CA PRO A 142 -13.80 6.32 12.96
C PRO A 142 -12.41 5.67 13.10
N SER A 143 -11.33 6.44 13.19
CA SER A 143 -9.95 5.90 13.20
C SER A 143 -9.65 5.06 14.44
N LEU A 144 -10.14 3.81 14.44
CA LEU A 144 -9.92 2.83 15.49
C LEU A 144 -8.91 1.78 15.07
N VAL A 145 -8.21 1.23 16.05
CA VAL A 145 -7.46 -0.02 15.92
C VAL A 145 -8.00 -1.00 16.95
N LEU A 146 -8.26 -2.23 16.51
CA LEU A 146 -8.79 -3.30 17.34
C LEU A 146 -7.75 -4.40 17.49
N GLY A 147 -7.48 -4.82 18.72
CA GLY A 147 -6.79 -6.05 19.04
C GLY A 147 -7.82 -7.14 19.31
N LEU A 148 -7.82 -8.20 18.50
CA LEU A 148 -8.76 -9.30 18.60
C LEU A 148 -8.04 -10.60 18.95
N LYS A 149 -8.68 -11.46 19.75
CA LYS A 149 -8.20 -12.80 20.01
C LYS A 149 -8.25 -13.62 18.72
N ARG A 150 -7.09 -14.05 18.24
CA ARG A 150 -6.95 -14.73 16.96
C ARG A 150 -7.76 -16.01 16.85
N SER A 151 -7.90 -16.75 17.95
CA SER A 151 -8.61 -18.03 18.01
C SER A 151 -10.13 -17.90 18.00
N SER A 152 -10.72 -16.76 18.46
CA SER A 152 -12.17 -16.60 18.63
C SER A 152 -12.76 -15.33 18.02
N GLY A 153 -11.92 -14.35 17.64
CA GLY A 153 -12.35 -13.03 17.17
C GLY A 153 -12.85 -12.09 18.27
N ASP A 154 -12.75 -12.48 19.54
CA ASP A 154 -13.21 -11.64 20.65
C ASP A 154 -12.33 -10.40 20.81
N LEU A 155 -12.95 -9.26 21.12
CA LEU A 155 -12.25 -8.01 21.35
C LEU A 155 -11.40 -8.09 22.62
N ILE A 156 -10.11 -7.75 22.50
CA ILE A 156 -9.20 -7.61 23.64
C ILE A 156 -9.11 -6.14 24.04
N TRP A 157 -8.89 -5.26 23.06
CA TRP A 157 -8.85 -3.81 23.24
C TRP A 157 -9.25 -3.08 21.96
N SER A 158 -9.70 -1.82 22.13
CA SER A 158 -10.02 -0.88 21.06
C SER A 158 -9.39 0.46 21.37
N THR A 159 -8.69 1.07 20.42
CA THR A 159 -8.01 2.36 20.60
C THR A 159 -8.36 3.31 19.48
N ARG A 160 -8.85 4.51 19.84
CA ARG A 160 -9.03 5.61 18.91
C ARG A 160 -7.71 6.34 18.71
N LEU A 161 -7.30 6.52 17.45
CA LEU A 161 -6.00 7.10 17.12
C LEU A 161 -6.04 8.64 17.02
N ASP A 162 -7.20 9.17 16.63
CA ASP A 162 -7.38 10.60 16.40
C ASP A 162 -8.84 11.03 16.67
N ASP A 163 -9.01 12.23 17.22
CA ASP A 163 -10.34 12.77 17.57
C ASP A 163 -11.00 13.55 16.43
N HIS A 164 -10.28 13.80 15.32
CA HIS A 164 -10.85 14.47 14.16
C HIS A 164 -12.05 13.67 13.61
N PRO A 165 -13.21 14.29 13.37
CA PRO A 165 -14.45 13.58 13.01
C PRO A 165 -14.34 12.79 11.72
N SER A 166 -13.52 13.25 10.77
CA SER A 166 -13.30 12.57 9.48
C SER A 166 -12.08 11.63 9.49
N SER A 167 -11.43 11.43 10.66
CA SER A 167 -10.24 10.59 10.75
C SER A 167 -10.57 9.11 10.51
N VAL A 168 -9.72 8.44 9.74
CA VAL A 168 -9.85 7.04 9.33
C VAL A 168 -8.51 6.30 9.40
N VAL A 169 -8.55 4.96 9.41
CA VAL A 169 -7.38 4.12 9.20
C VAL A 169 -7.52 3.41 7.85
N THR A 170 -6.68 3.78 6.90
CA THR A 170 -6.70 3.21 5.54
C THR A 170 -5.50 2.32 5.25
N MET A 171 -4.38 2.55 5.93
CA MET A 171 -3.18 1.73 5.84
C MET A 171 -3.26 0.48 6.71
N SER A 172 -2.44 -0.50 6.41
CA SER A 172 -2.25 -1.69 7.25
C SER A 172 -1.08 -1.47 8.19
N GLY A 173 -1.30 -1.56 9.50
CA GLY A 173 -0.23 -1.42 10.47
C GLY A 173 0.68 -2.65 10.52
N THR A 174 1.83 -2.51 11.15
CA THR A 174 2.84 -3.58 11.30
C THR A 174 3.15 -3.83 12.76
N TYR A 175 3.07 -5.10 13.17
CA TYR A 175 3.50 -5.57 14.49
C TYR A 175 5.02 -5.79 14.51
N TYR A 176 5.68 -5.30 15.57
CA TYR A 176 7.07 -5.62 15.85
C TYR A 176 7.38 -5.48 17.35
N LYS A 177 7.88 -6.56 17.99
CA LYS A 177 8.39 -6.59 19.39
C LYS A 177 7.51 -5.87 20.41
N GLY A 178 6.23 -6.22 20.49
CA GLY A 178 5.30 -5.62 21.45
C GLY A 178 4.74 -4.26 21.05
N GLY A 179 5.17 -3.68 19.92
CA GLY A 179 4.62 -2.46 19.35
C GLY A 179 3.80 -2.74 18.09
N PHE A 180 2.72 -1.99 17.89
CA PHE A 180 1.97 -1.93 16.64
C PHE A 180 2.08 -0.53 16.06
N TYR A 181 2.57 -0.43 14.83
CA TYR A 181 2.89 0.83 14.15
C TYR A 181 1.86 1.10 13.08
N VAL A 182 1.20 2.27 13.13
CA VAL A 182 0.07 2.60 12.26
C VAL A 182 -0.05 4.10 12.06
N GLY A 183 -0.53 4.53 10.89
CA GLY A 183 -0.79 5.92 10.55
C GLY A 183 -2.27 6.27 10.50
N THR A 184 -2.56 7.57 10.55
CA THR A 184 -3.90 8.13 10.39
C THR A 184 -4.07 8.78 9.02
N SER A 185 -5.29 8.72 8.52
CA SER A 185 -5.77 9.37 7.31
C SER A 185 -7.08 10.09 7.59
N SER A 186 -7.61 10.81 6.61
CA SER A 186 -8.88 11.53 6.77
C SER A 186 -9.70 11.49 5.49
N LEU A 187 -11.02 11.54 5.65
CA LEU A 187 -11.98 11.81 4.58
C LEU A 187 -12.25 13.31 4.41
N GLU A 188 -11.58 14.17 5.18
CA GLU A 188 -11.66 15.63 5.05
C GLU A 188 -11.20 16.12 3.67
N GLU A 189 -10.35 15.36 2.98
CA GLU A 189 -10.00 15.55 1.57
C GLU A 189 -11.23 15.67 0.64
N GLY A 190 -12.36 15.13 1.06
CA GLY A 190 -13.64 15.23 0.37
C GLY A 190 -14.58 16.29 0.93
N ALA A 191 -14.15 17.18 1.82
CA ALA A 191 -14.97 18.23 2.39
C ALA A 191 -15.36 19.28 1.35
N GLU A 192 -16.42 20.05 1.66
CA GLU A 192 -16.76 21.26 0.91
C GLU A 192 -15.71 22.37 1.16
N ILE A 193 -15.61 23.32 0.23
CA ILE A 193 -14.56 24.36 0.28
C ILE A 193 -14.59 25.17 1.59
N ASP A 194 -15.79 25.50 2.07
CA ASP A 194 -15.96 26.32 3.26
C ASP A 194 -15.78 25.51 4.58
N GLU A 195 -15.68 24.18 4.49
CA GLU A 195 -15.49 23.27 5.62
C GLU A 195 -14.07 22.69 5.69
N CYS A 196 -13.26 22.93 4.68
CA CYS A 196 -11.90 22.37 4.57
C CYS A 196 -10.86 23.36 5.15
N CYS A 197 -9.82 22.95 5.84
CA CYS A 197 -9.50 21.65 6.42
C CYS A 197 -8.66 21.88 7.69
N TYR A 198 -8.62 20.93 8.63
CA TYR A 198 -7.79 21.04 9.83
C TYR A 198 -7.22 19.70 10.34
N PHE A 199 -7.49 18.59 9.63
CA PHE A 199 -6.89 17.30 9.94
C PHE A 199 -5.37 17.33 9.77
N ARG A 200 -4.64 16.71 10.69
CA ARG A 200 -3.19 16.52 10.61
C ARG A 200 -2.83 15.05 10.59
N GLY A 201 -2.22 14.60 9.51
CA GLY A 201 -1.69 13.23 9.40
C GLY A 201 -0.72 12.94 10.54
N SER A 202 -0.78 11.71 11.07
CA SER A 202 0.09 11.29 12.16
C SER A 202 0.48 9.82 12.04
N PHE A 203 1.60 9.46 12.66
CA PHE A 203 2.06 8.09 12.78
C PHE A 203 2.27 7.73 14.26
N LEU A 204 1.86 6.52 14.64
CA LEU A 204 1.74 6.11 16.04
C LEU A 204 2.35 4.74 16.29
N LYS A 205 2.79 4.55 17.54
CA LYS A 205 3.07 3.23 18.13
C LYS A 205 2.09 2.95 19.25
N LEU A 206 1.46 1.78 19.19
CA LEU A 206 0.60 1.27 20.25
C LEU A 206 1.30 0.11 20.96
N ASP A 207 1.09 -0.01 22.26
CA ASP A 207 1.41 -1.20 23.01
C ASP A 207 0.47 -2.34 22.60
N VAL A 208 1.01 -3.46 22.18
CA VAL A 208 0.24 -4.55 21.60
C VAL A 208 -0.68 -5.25 22.59
N ASP A 209 -0.31 -5.29 23.86
CA ASP A 209 -1.07 -6.01 24.90
C ASP A 209 -2.26 -5.19 25.41
N THR A 210 -2.12 -3.87 25.44
CA THR A 210 -3.11 -2.96 26.05
C THR A 210 -3.79 -2.03 25.05
N GLY A 211 -3.26 -1.89 23.83
CA GLY A 211 -3.70 -0.90 22.84
C GLY A 211 -3.30 0.55 23.18
N LYS A 212 -2.59 0.80 24.29
CA LYS A 212 -2.20 2.17 24.70
C LYS A 212 -1.28 2.81 23.68
N ILE A 213 -1.56 4.06 23.30
CA ILE A 213 -0.65 4.86 22.48
C ILE A 213 0.61 5.16 23.28
N LEU A 214 1.76 4.71 22.77
CA LEU A 214 3.07 4.92 23.39
C LEU A 214 3.70 6.23 22.91
N TRP A 215 3.54 6.54 21.62
CA TRP A 215 3.90 7.83 21.04
C TRP A 215 3.04 8.12 19.79
N LYS A 216 2.89 9.39 19.47
CA LYS A 216 2.23 9.91 18.28
C LYS A 216 3.04 11.06 17.71
N THR A 217 3.43 10.97 16.43
CA THR A 217 4.18 12.00 15.70
C THR A 217 3.32 12.55 14.58
N PHE A 218 3.10 13.86 14.59
CA PHE A 218 2.40 14.56 13.52
C PHE A 218 3.33 14.84 12.34
N MET A 219 2.78 14.82 11.13
CA MET A 219 3.54 14.98 9.89
C MET A 219 3.63 16.43 9.41
N ILE A 220 2.87 17.34 10.01
CA ILE A 220 2.83 18.76 9.66
C ILE A 220 2.71 19.62 10.92
N PRO A 221 3.07 20.92 10.84
CA PRO A 221 3.01 21.84 11.98
C PRO A 221 1.64 21.91 12.63
N GLU A 222 1.60 22.42 13.86
CA GLU A 222 0.37 22.64 14.64
C GLU A 222 -0.52 23.68 13.97
N ASN A 223 -1.84 23.41 13.91
CA ASN A 223 -2.83 24.31 13.35
C ASN A 223 -3.91 24.76 14.36
N GLY A 224 -3.78 24.35 15.62
CA GLY A 224 -4.75 24.66 16.69
C GLY A 224 -6.15 24.06 16.48
N GLY A 225 -6.30 23.06 15.57
CA GLY A 225 -7.60 22.52 15.19
C GLY A 225 -8.46 23.53 14.41
N GLN A 226 -7.84 24.47 13.68
CA GLN A 226 -8.51 25.57 12.97
C GLN A 226 -8.32 25.45 11.46
N ILE A 227 -9.37 25.81 10.71
CA ILE A 227 -9.30 26.00 9.26
C ILE A 227 -8.40 27.21 8.95
N GLY A 228 -7.66 27.13 7.81
CA GLY A 228 -6.74 28.18 7.36
C GLY A 228 -5.29 28.03 7.83
N GLY A 229 -4.99 26.91 8.52
CA GLY A 229 -3.65 26.45 8.84
C GLY A 229 -3.20 25.31 7.92
N TYR A 230 -2.14 24.59 8.32
CA TYR A 230 -1.75 23.35 7.67
C TYR A 230 -2.78 22.26 7.92
N SER A 231 -3.14 21.50 6.87
CA SER A 231 -3.88 20.25 7.00
C SER A 231 -3.46 19.24 5.93
N GLY A 232 -3.75 17.96 6.13
CA GLY A 232 -3.37 16.88 5.23
C GLY A 232 -2.20 16.05 5.72
N ALA A 233 -1.26 15.74 4.84
CA ALA A 233 -0.09 14.87 5.04
C ALA A 233 -0.46 13.51 5.68
N ALA A 234 -1.53 12.90 5.20
CA ALA A 234 -2.04 11.63 5.69
C ALA A 234 -1.01 10.49 5.51
N VAL A 235 -0.88 9.62 6.51
CA VAL A 235 -0.12 8.37 6.38
C VAL A 235 -1.12 7.26 6.02
N TRP A 236 -1.52 7.23 4.74
CA TRP A 236 -2.70 6.51 4.30
C TRP A 236 -2.42 5.26 3.45
N GLY A 237 -1.21 5.12 2.93
CA GLY A 237 -0.79 4.01 2.08
C GLY A 237 -0.69 2.67 2.81
N SER A 238 0.08 1.74 2.30
CA SER A 238 0.18 0.40 2.84
C SER A 238 1.06 0.29 4.10
N SER A 239 1.34 -0.92 4.54
CA SER A 239 2.04 -1.24 5.77
C SER A 239 3.46 -0.65 5.84
N PRO A 240 3.90 -0.09 6.98
CA PRO A 240 5.24 0.43 7.14
C PRO A 240 6.28 -0.68 7.21
N SER A 241 7.49 -0.43 6.74
CA SER A 241 8.62 -1.35 6.88
C SER A 241 9.43 -1.08 8.15
N ILE A 242 9.98 -2.14 8.78
CA ILE A 242 10.69 -2.09 10.06
C ILE A 242 12.14 -2.50 9.89
N ASP A 243 13.06 -1.56 10.08
CA ASP A 243 14.50 -1.84 10.13
C ASP A 243 14.99 -2.06 11.58
N SER A 244 14.99 -3.31 11.99
CA SER A 244 15.40 -3.70 13.34
C SER A 244 16.87 -3.43 13.65
N ARG A 245 17.72 -3.21 12.65
CA ARG A 245 19.17 -2.93 12.85
C ARG A 245 19.43 -1.46 13.13
N ARG A 246 18.65 -0.57 12.47
CA ARG A 246 18.75 0.87 12.67
C ARG A 246 17.80 1.39 13.75
N ASN A 247 16.93 0.55 14.25
CA ASN A 247 15.81 0.93 15.10
C ASN A 247 14.87 1.93 14.41
N HIS A 248 14.66 1.77 13.10
CA HIS A 248 13.85 2.68 12.29
C HIS A 248 12.59 2.02 11.75
N VAL A 249 11.53 2.82 11.61
CA VAL A 249 10.36 2.53 10.79
C VAL A 249 10.31 3.51 9.61
N TYR A 250 10.09 2.99 8.40
CA TYR A 250 9.97 3.82 7.21
C TYR A 250 8.50 3.94 6.80
N ILE A 251 8.08 5.17 6.57
CA ILE A 251 6.74 5.53 6.11
C ILE A 251 6.81 6.53 4.96
N ALA A 252 5.67 6.80 4.34
CA ALA A 252 5.51 7.87 3.39
C ALA A 252 4.15 8.57 3.59
N THR A 253 4.10 9.86 3.21
CA THR A 253 2.97 10.75 3.48
C THR A 253 2.29 11.21 2.21
N GLY A 254 1.04 11.65 2.35
CA GLY A 254 0.27 12.29 1.30
C GLY A 254 0.48 13.78 1.20
N ASN A 255 -0.29 14.39 0.31
CA ASN A 255 -0.34 15.82 0.03
C ASN A 255 -0.93 16.63 1.20
N LEU A 256 -0.87 17.95 1.07
CA LEU A 256 -1.61 18.89 1.92
C LEU A 256 -3.04 19.09 1.38
N TYR A 257 -3.98 19.41 2.27
CA TYR A 257 -5.33 19.84 1.91
C TYR A 257 -5.48 21.36 2.01
N SER A 258 -4.77 21.99 2.96
CA SER A 258 -4.65 23.43 3.10
C SER A 258 -3.29 23.83 3.65
N VAL A 259 -2.93 25.10 3.45
CA VAL A 259 -1.71 25.73 3.98
C VAL A 259 -2.03 27.13 4.52
N PRO A 260 -1.20 27.67 5.42
CA PRO A 260 -1.30 29.07 5.83
C PRO A 260 -1.10 30.04 4.66
N LYS A 261 -1.72 31.22 4.77
CA LYS A 261 -1.69 32.23 3.71
C LYS A 261 -0.29 32.65 3.27
N HIS A 262 0.67 32.74 4.19
CA HIS A 262 2.06 33.10 3.85
C HIS A 262 2.74 32.06 2.96
N ILE A 263 2.35 30.78 3.06
CA ILE A 263 2.83 29.70 2.17
C ILE A 263 2.21 29.84 0.78
N GLU A 264 0.92 30.16 0.69
CA GLU A 264 0.28 30.45 -0.60
C GLU A 264 0.93 31.64 -1.31
N GLU A 265 1.25 32.69 -0.56
CA GLU A 265 1.93 33.87 -1.07
C GLU A 265 3.34 33.51 -1.59
N CYS A 266 4.12 32.75 -0.84
CA CYS A 266 5.42 32.22 -1.27
C CYS A 266 5.29 31.39 -2.56
N GLN A 267 4.34 30.47 -2.61
CA GLN A 267 4.10 29.63 -3.80
C GLN A 267 3.68 30.46 -5.02
N LYS A 268 2.89 31.53 -4.81
CA LYS A 268 2.51 32.44 -5.88
C LYS A 268 3.71 33.15 -6.50
N GLU A 269 4.66 33.57 -5.67
CA GLU A 269 5.92 34.17 -6.13
C GLU A 269 6.79 33.15 -6.86
N GLN A 270 6.91 31.93 -6.33
CA GLN A 270 7.66 30.84 -6.95
C GLN A 270 7.10 30.47 -8.34
N ASN A 271 5.77 30.39 -8.47
CA ASN A 271 5.11 30.11 -9.75
C ASN A 271 5.43 31.12 -10.85
N GLN A 272 5.72 32.38 -10.48
CA GLN A 272 6.13 33.41 -11.44
C GLN A 272 7.56 33.23 -11.95
N GLN A 273 8.38 32.49 -11.22
CA GLN A 273 9.80 32.29 -11.54
C GLN A 273 10.09 31.02 -12.36
N ASN A 274 9.07 30.20 -12.65
CA ASN A 274 9.19 28.93 -13.39
C ASN A 274 10.22 27.92 -12.81
N HIS A 275 10.41 27.90 -11.50
CA HIS A 275 11.36 27.02 -10.84
C HIS A 275 10.65 25.96 -10.00
N THR A 276 10.57 24.72 -10.53
CA THR A 276 10.26 23.53 -9.72
C THR A 276 11.17 22.38 -10.14
N ASP A 277 12.21 22.12 -9.37
CA ASP A 277 12.97 20.86 -9.46
C ASP A 277 12.39 19.88 -8.42
N PRO A 278 11.65 18.85 -8.84
CA PRO A 278 11.01 17.91 -7.90
C PRO A 278 12.02 17.09 -7.07
N THR A 279 13.32 17.14 -7.43
CA THR A 279 14.38 16.45 -6.69
C THR A 279 14.94 17.28 -5.53
N GLN A 280 14.63 18.57 -5.47
CA GLN A 280 15.05 19.50 -4.43
C GLN A 280 13.91 19.81 -3.46
N PRO A 281 14.21 20.12 -2.19
CA PRO A 281 13.20 20.64 -1.26
C PRO A 281 12.56 21.92 -1.81
N ASP A 282 11.26 22.06 -1.64
CA ASP A 282 10.53 23.27 -2.00
C ASP A 282 10.84 24.37 -0.98
N PRO A 283 11.34 25.54 -1.40
CA PRO A 283 11.72 26.62 -0.48
C PRO A 283 10.53 27.26 0.26
N CYS A 284 9.30 27.05 -0.22
CA CYS A 284 8.10 27.54 0.46
C CYS A 284 7.58 26.61 1.56
N ILE A 285 8.18 25.41 1.70
CA ILE A 285 7.74 24.42 2.67
C ILE A 285 8.72 24.39 3.84
N GLU A 286 8.20 24.62 5.04
CA GLU A 286 9.02 24.61 6.25
C GLU A 286 9.55 23.20 6.58
N PRO A 287 10.70 23.11 7.28
CA PRO A 287 11.32 21.83 7.62
C PRO A 287 10.43 20.88 8.43
N GLU A 288 9.46 21.42 9.18
CA GLU A 288 8.52 20.65 10.00
C GLU A 288 7.31 20.14 9.21
N ASN A 289 7.19 20.53 7.94
CA ASN A 289 6.16 20.04 7.04
C ASN A 289 6.68 18.86 6.24
N HIS A 290 6.20 17.68 6.57
CA HIS A 290 6.60 16.41 5.97
C HIS A 290 5.52 15.84 5.01
N SER A 291 4.77 16.72 4.32
CA SER A 291 3.88 16.28 3.23
C SER A 291 4.67 15.73 2.04
N ASN A 292 4.08 14.84 1.26
CA ASN A 292 4.69 14.19 0.09
C ASN A 292 6.13 13.72 0.33
N SER A 293 6.37 13.10 1.47
CA SER A 293 7.69 12.74 1.96
C SER A 293 7.85 11.25 2.19
N MET A 294 9.07 10.76 2.06
CA MET A 294 9.51 9.51 2.72
C MET A 294 10.27 9.86 4.00
N LEU A 295 10.00 9.12 5.07
CA LEU A 295 10.55 9.37 6.40
C LEU A 295 11.09 8.09 7.05
N ALA A 296 12.11 8.27 7.89
CA ALA A 296 12.51 7.31 8.90
C ALA A 296 12.22 7.87 10.29
N LEU A 297 11.49 7.11 11.10
CA LEU A 297 11.25 7.44 12.50
C LEU A 297 11.91 6.39 13.40
N ASP A 298 12.33 6.83 14.57
CA ASP A 298 12.83 5.93 15.62
C ASP A 298 11.69 5.06 16.16
N LEU A 299 11.92 3.75 16.26
CA LEU A 299 10.91 2.78 16.69
C LEU A 299 10.46 2.97 18.16
N ASP A 300 11.31 3.53 19.00
CA ASP A 300 11.03 3.66 20.43
C ASP A 300 10.40 5.00 20.79
N SER A 301 10.91 6.09 20.21
CA SER A 301 10.50 7.46 20.53
C SER A 301 9.53 8.08 19.52
N GLY A 302 9.48 7.60 18.27
CA GLY A 302 8.74 8.24 17.18
C GLY A 302 9.41 9.50 16.63
N GLU A 303 10.64 9.81 17.07
CA GLU A 303 11.42 10.93 16.55
C GLU A 303 11.77 10.72 15.07
N ILE A 304 11.59 11.76 14.24
CA ILE A 304 11.98 11.74 12.83
C ILE A 304 13.50 11.81 12.75
N LYS A 305 14.13 10.76 12.22
CA LYS A 305 15.58 10.66 12.04
C LYS A 305 16.06 11.31 10.76
N TRP A 306 15.29 11.15 9.71
CA TRP A 306 15.44 11.86 8.45
C TRP A 306 14.11 11.87 7.70
N TYR A 307 13.97 12.82 6.81
CA TYR A 307 12.89 12.87 5.82
C TYR A 307 13.43 13.34 4.47
N ARG A 308 12.72 12.98 3.42
CA ARG A 308 12.93 13.52 2.07
C ARG A 308 11.59 13.93 1.52
N GLN A 309 11.35 15.23 1.41
CA GLN A 309 10.21 15.76 0.69
C GLN A 309 10.43 15.65 -0.80
N ILE A 310 9.42 15.25 -1.54
CA ILE A 310 9.51 14.89 -2.94
C ILE A 310 8.25 15.37 -3.65
N GLY A 311 8.43 16.13 -4.74
CA GLY A 311 7.33 16.58 -5.58
C GLY A 311 6.92 18.04 -5.39
N GLY A 312 7.52 18.75 -4.41
CA GLY A 312 7.26 20.17 -4.19
C GLY A 312 5.88 20.49 -3.59
N TYR A 313 5.41 21.69 -3.85
CA TYR A 313 4.10 22.16 -3.38
C TYR A 313 2.96 21.37 -4.01
N ASP A 314 2.08 20.82 -3.15
CA ASP A 314 0.93 20.03 -3.56
C ASP A 314 -0.18 20.17 -2.52
N VAL A 315 -1.11 21.08 -2.78
CA VAL A 315 -2.25 21.36 -1.89
C VAL A 315 -3.52 21.06 -2.67
N TRP A 316 -4.11 19.90 -2.41
CA TRP A 316 -5.23 19.39 -3.17
C TRP A 316 -6.28 18.75 -2.27
N PHE A 317 -7.55 18.99 -2.58
CA PHE A 317 -8.71 18.24 -2.08
C PHE A 317 -9.82 18.24 -3.14
N VAL A 318 -10.77 17.31 -3.00
CA VAL A 318 -11.72 16.95 -4.07
C VAL A 318 -12.52 18.13 -4.60
N ALA A 319 -13.05 18.99 -3.73
CA ALA A 319 -13.90 20.13 -4.14
C ALA A 319 -13.14 21.17 -4.96
N CYS A 320 -11.81 21.22 -4.85
CA CYS A 320 -10.95 22.10 -5.62
C CYS A 320 -10.33 21.45 -6.86
N ALA A 321 -10.60 20.17 -7.12
CA ALA A 321 -10.16 19.50 -8.33
C ALA A 321 -10.81 20.14 -9.56
N ASN A 322 -10.01 20.80 -10.39
CA ASN A 322 -10.48 21.53 -11.59
C ASN A 322 -11.44 22.71 -11.31
N SER A 323 -11.43 23.26 -10.09
CA SER A 323 -12.26 24.40 -9.70
C SER A 323 -11.62 25.74 -10.09
N THR A 324 -12.46 26.70 -10.46
CA THR A 324 -12.07 28.10 -10.64
C THR A 324 -12.48 28.95 -9.42
N ASN A 325 -12.90 28.33 -8.34
CA ASN A 325 -13.31 29.02 -7.12
C ASN A 325 -12.09 29.72 -6.50
N PRO A 326 -12.17 31.04 -6.22
CA PRO A 326 -11.04 31.79 -5.66
C PRO A 326 -10.65 31.37 -4.24
N ASN A 327 -11.50 30.62 -3.55
CA ASN A 327 -11.22 30.06 -2.23
C ASN A 327 -10.44 28.72 -2.30
N CYS A 328 -10.17 28.21 -3.51
CA CYS A 328 -9.33 27.04 -3.67
C CYS A 328 -7.85 27.37 -3.57
N PRO A 329 -7.00 26.46 -3.05
CA PRO A 329 -5.56 26.65 -3.00
C PRO A 329 -4.96 26.95 -4.37
N ILE A 330 -3.90 27.73 -4.38
CA ILE A 330 -3.13 28.01 -5.59
C ILE A 330 -2.45 26.74 -6.06
N GLY A 331 -2.48 26.48 -7.37
CA GLY A 331 -1.71 25.38 -7.97
C GLY A 331 -0.19 25.65 -8.07
N PRO A 332 0.59 24.63 -8.47
CA PRO A 332 0.14 23.32 -8.91
C PRO A 332 -0.35 22.44 -7.76
N SER A 333 -1.36 21.65 -8.01
CA SER A 333 -1.96 20.76 -6.99
C SER A 333 -2.26 19.40 -7.65
N PRO A 334 -1.21 18.61 -7.94
CA PRO A 334 -1.33 17.42 -8.77
C PRO A 334 -1.84 16.18 -8.03
N ASP A 335 -1.97 16.23 -6.70
CA ASP A 335 -2.31 15.08 -5.84
C ASP A 335 -1.30 13.92 -5.99
N TYR A 336 -0.03 14.22 -5.77
CA TYR A 336 1.07 13.27 -5.95
C TYR A 336 1.49 12.56 -4.66
N ASP A 337 0.54 12.13 -3.89
CA ASP A 337 0.73 11.33 -2.68
C ASP A 337 1.68 10.14 -2.86
N PHE A 338 2.29 9.74 -1.75
CA PHE A 338 2.78 8.38 -1.61
C PHE A 338 1.66 7.45 -1.13
N GLY A 339 1.04 6.75 -2.06
CA GLY A 339 0.03 5.71 -1.79
C GLY A 339 0.62 4.34 -1.49
N GLU A 340 1.95 4.23 -1.39
CA GLU A 340 2.69 2.99 -1.09
C GLU A 340 3.62 3.18 0.10
N ALA A 341 3.73 2.16 0.95
CA ALA A 341 4.74 2.15 1.98
C ALA A 341 6.12 1.83 1.40
N PRO A 342 7.19 2.44 1.92
CA PRO A 342 8.53 2.14 1.48
C PRO A 342 8.94 0.69 1.68
N MET A 343 9.54 0.07 0.66
CA MET A 343 10.09 -1.29 0.70
C MET A 343 11.58 -1.24 0.99
N MET A 344 12.07 -2.09 1.89
CA MET A 344 13.49 -2.19 2.18
C MET A 344 14.19 -3.19 1.26
N LEU A 345 15.29 -2.75 0.66
CA LEU A 345 16.15 -3.56 -0.20
C LEU A 345 17.62 -3.43 0.21
N ARG A 346 18.40 -4.42 -0.19
CA ARG A 346 19.86 -4.35 -0.19
C ARG A 346 20.37 -4.58 -1.60
N VAL A 347 21.10 -3.62 -2.13
CA VAL A 347 21.64 -3.64 -3.49
C VAL A 347 23.16 -3.49 -3.46
N VAL A 348 23.81 -3.53 -4.61
CA VAL A 348 25.25 -3.28 -4.75
C VAL A 348 25.42 -1.91 -5.41
N ASP A 349 26.18 -1.01 -4.78
CA ASP A 349 26.54 0.29 -5.35
C ASP A 349 27.71 0.13 -6.32
N ASN A 350 27.61 0.74 -7.51
CA ASN A 350 28.67 0.91 -8.52
C ASN A 350 29.73 -0.20 -8.61
N GLY A 351 29.38 -1.44 -8.21
CA GLY A 351 30.19 -2.63 -8.48
C GLY A 351 30.57 -3.49 -7.28
N THR A 352 30.69 -3.01 -6.05
CA THR A 352 31.20 -3.83 -4.94
C THR A 352 30.59 -3.61 -3.57
N ASN A 353 30.16 -2.40 -3.23
CA ASN A 353 29.68 -2.11 -1.88
C ASN A 353 28.18 -2.45 -1.75
N LYS A 354 27.82 -3.22 -0.73
CA LYS A 354 26.42 -3.46 -0.39
C LYS A 354 25.87 -2.25 0.33
N VAL A 355 24.82 -1.68 -0.22
CA VAL A 355 24.08 -0.55 0.36
C VAL A 355 22.64 -0.94 0.67
N ASP A 356 22.13 -0.36 1.72
CA ASP A 356 20.74 -0.53 2.15
C ASP A 356 19.92 0.65 1.65
N ILE A 357 18.90 0.37 0.87
CA ILE A 357 17.98 1.37 0.33
C ILE A 357 16.54 1.10 0.75
N VAL A 358 15.74 2.13 0.66
CA VAL A 358 14.29 2.07 0.78
C VAL A 358 13.68 2.66 -0.48
N ALA A 359 12.68 1.99 -1.07
CA ALA A 359 12.07 2.41 -2.32
C ALA A 359 10.55 2.45 -2.23
N ALA A 360 9.95 3.46 -2.85
CA ALA A 360 8.50 3.59 -3.01
C ALA A 360 8.17 4.26 -4.35
N VAL A 361 6.95 4.03 -4.85
CA VAL A 361 6.43 4.68 -6.05
C VAL A 361 5.30 5.63 -5.66
N GLN A 362 5.33 6.83 -6.20
CA GLN A 362 4.41 7.92 -5.90
C GLN A 362 3.27 7.98 -6.94
N LYS A 363 2.15 8.62 -6.61
CA LYS A 363 1.06 8.90 -7.57
C LYS A 363 1.52 9.66 -8.82
N SER A 364 2.62 10.42 -8.73
CA SER A 364 3.28 11.04 -9.88
C SER A 364 3.74 10.05 -10.96
N GLY A 365 3.76 8.76 -10.67
CA GLY A 365 4.35 7.74 -11.54
C GLY A 365 5.86 7.62 -11.40
N ILE A 366 6.47 8.39 -10.52
CA ILE A 366 7.92 8.37 -10.28
C ILE A 366 8.23 7.40 -9.15
N ALA A 367 9.17 6.52 -9.40
CA ALA A 367 9.78 5.63 -8.41
C ALA A 367 11.01 6.29 -7.80
N TRP A 368 11.13 6.17 -6.48
CA TRP A 368 12.20 6.76 -5.70
C TRP A 368 12.90 5.68 -4.88
N ALA A 369 14.21 5.70 -4.84
CA ALA A 369 15.02 4.90 -3.93
C ALA A 369 15.98 5.80 -3.17
N LEU A 370 15.96 5.68 -1.86
CA LEU A 370 16.77 6.50 -0.94
C LEU A 370 17.69 5.61 -0.11
N TYR A 371 18.85 6.13 0.28
CA TYR A 371 19.69 5.48 1.28
C TYR A 371 18.98 5.43 2.64
N ARG A 372 18.94 4.24 3.27
CA ARG A 372 18.28 4.08 4.58
C ARG A 372 18.98 4.80 5.72
N ASP A 373 20.24 5.15 5.56
CA ASP A 373 21.03 5.81 6.61
C ASP A 373 20.66 7.28 6.79
N ASN A 374 20.33 7.98 5.70
CA ASN A 374 20.21 9.45 5.72
C ASN A 374 19.11 10.03 4.81
N GLY A 375 18.38 9.19 4.06
CA GLY A 375 17.32 9.65 3.14
C GLY A 375 17.84 10.32 1.86
N GLU A 376 19.14 10.28 1.58
CA GLU A 376 19.68 10.79 0.32
C GLU A 376 19.22 9.96 -0.88
N LEU A 377 19.09 10.62 -2.03
CA LEU A 377 18.64 9.99 -3.26
C LEU A 377 19.68 8.98 -3.77
N PHE A 378 19.26 7.73 -3.97
CA PHE A 378 20.05 6.70 -4.62
C PHE A 378 19.78 6.62 -6.11
N TRP A 379 18.51 6.52 -6.51
CA TRP A 379 18.04 6.68 -7.90
C TRP A 379 16.57 7.13 -7.92
N THR A 380 16.17 7.70 -9.05
CA THR A 380 14.79 8.04 -9.39
C THR A 380 14.47 7.65 -10.81
N THR A 381 13.23 7.25 -11.09
CA THR A 381 12.79 6.78 -12.42
C THR A 381 11.32 7.10 -12.66
N GLU A 382 11.01 7.75 -13.77
CA GLU A 382 9.63 7.86 -14.26
C GLU A 382 9.18 6.47 -14.75
N ALA A 383 8.40 5.76 -13.92
CA ALA A 383 7.90 4.43 -14.22
C ALA A 383 6.71 4.45 -15.20
N GLY A 384 5.98 5.55 -15.24
CA GLY A 384 4.86 5.78 -16.15
C GLY A 384 4.08 7.04 -15.79
N PRO A 385 2.97 7.33 -16.47
CA PRO A 385 2.18 8.53 -16.21
C PRO A 385 1.59 8.53 -14.79
N GLY A 386 1.64 9.68 -14.14
CA GLY A 386 0.97 9.95 -12.88
C GLY A 386 -0.51 10.30 -13.04
N GLY A 387 -1.12 10.78 -11.98
CA GLY A 387 -2.49 11.31 -11.91
C GLY A 387 -3.21 10.93 -10.61
N LEU A 388 -4.41 11.44 -10.40
CA LEU A 388 -5.25 11.23 -9.21
C LEU A 388 -5.42 9.75 -8.81
N GLY A 389 -5.60 8.86 -9.78
CA GLY A 389 -5.70 7.42 -9.52
C GLY A 389 -4.36 6.76 -9.22
N GLY A 390 -3.28 7.49 -9.44
CA GLY A 390 -1.92 7.08 -9.12
C GLY A 390 -1.11 6.51 -10.27
N GLY A 391 0.22 6.72 -10.16
CA GLY A 391 1.22 5.85 -10.74
C GLY A 391 1.30 4.61 -9.85
N GLY A 392 2.13 4.62 -8.77
CA GLY A 392 2.14 3.57 -7.76
C GLY A 392 1.13 3.79 -6.65
N ILE A 393 0.34 2.76 -6.31
CA ILE A 393 -0.64 2.83 -5.21
C ILE A 393 -0.88 1.44 -4.60
N TRP A 394 -1.01 1.39 -3.28
CA TRP A 394 -1.34 0.23 -2.45
C TRP A 394 -0.32 -0.90 -2.40
N GLY A 395 0.73 -0.89 -3.17
CA GLY A 395 1.82 -1.82 -2.98
C GLY A 395 2.59 -2.19 -4.24
N ALA A 396 3.83 -1.78 -4.26
CA ALA A 396 4.88 -2.31 -5.10
C ALA A 396 5.42 -3.64 -4.52
N ALA A 397 6.24 -4.35 -5.27
CA ALA A 397 6.89 -5.57 -4.86
C ALA A 397 8.35 -5.60 -5.31
N THR A 398 9.17 -6.44 -4.67
CA THR A 398 10.56 -6.64 -5.10
C THR A 398 10.99 -8.07 -4.91
N ASP A 399 11.69 -8.64 -5.90
CA ASP A 399 12.41 -9.90 -5.77
C ASP A 399 13.88 -9.71 -5.35
N THR A 400 14.21 -8.55 -4.77
CA THR A 400 15.54 -8.08 -4.39
C THR A 400 16.45 -7.66 -5.55
N LYS A 401 16.15 -8.06 -6.78
CA LYS A 401 16.84 -7.69 -8.01
C LYS A 401 16.09 -6.64 -8.82
N ARG A 402 14.78 -6.62 -8.67
CA ARG A 402 13.86 -5.75 -9.40
C ARG A 402 12.85 -5.13 -8.44
N VAL A 403 12.43 -3.93 -8.77
CA VAL A 403 11.27 -3.27 -8.18
C VAL A 403 10.13 -3.35 -9.21
N TYR A 404 8.96 -3.79 -8.77
CA TYR A 404 7.76 -3.92 -9.58
C TYR A 404 6.67 -3.00 -9.06
N THR A 405 5.97 -2.32 -9.95
CA THR A 405 4.82 -1.50 -9.61
C THR A 405 3.72 -1.58 -10.67
N GLY A 406 2.53 -1.15 -10.28
CA GLY A 406 1.41 -0.96 -11.20
C GLY A 406 1.22 0.53 -11.50
N ILE A 407 1.04 0.87 -12.75
CA ILE A 407 0.68 2.21 -13.22
C ILE A 407 -0.80 2.22 -13.56
N ILE A 408 -1.59 3.04 -12.86
CA ILE A 408 -3.05 3.11 -13.08
C ILE A 408 -3.39 3.92 -14.33
N ASN A 409 -2.68 5.03 -14.57
CA ASN A 409 -2.92 5.94 -15.68
C ASN A 409 -4.39 6.41 -15.77
N SER A 410 -4.90 6.97 -14.68
CA SER A 410 -6.31 7.43 -14.61
C SER A 410 -6.65 8.54 -15.62
N GLY A 411 -5.66 9.33 -16.03
CA GLY A 411 -5.80 10.36 -17.06
C GLY A 411 -5.83 9.85 -18.51
N ASN A 412 -5.65 8.53 -18.71
CA ASN A 412 -5.57 7.90 -20.03
C ASN A 412 -4.52 8.56 -20.96
N LEU A 413 -3.39 8.97 -20.37
CA LEU A 413 -2.29 9.59 -21.09
C LEU A 413 -1.57 8.57 -21.99
N ASN A 414 -1.13 8.99 -23.17
CA ASN A 414 -0.30 8.16 -24.02
C ASN A 414 1.09 7.97 -23.38
N TYR A 415 1.55 6.73 -23.25
CA TYR A 415 2.93 6.45 -22.90
C TYR A 415 3.48 5.22 -23.62
N THR A 416 4.80 5.18 -23.78
CA THR A 416 5.50 4.17 -24.59
C THR A 416 5.98 3.04 -23.70
N LEU A 417 5.64 1.80 -24.08
CA LEU A 417 6.06 0.58 -23.40
C LEU A 417 7.50 0.20 -23.77
N TYR A 418 8.25 -0.34 -22.81
CA TYR A 418 9.60 -0.81 -23.03
C TYR A 418 9.67 -2.35 -22.91
N PRO A 419 10.44 -3.08 -23.72
CA PRO A 419 11.21 -2.61 -24.89
C PRO A 419 10.39 -2.53 -26.19
N SER A 420 9.09 -2.89 -26.17
CA SER A 420 8.26 -3.09 -27.37
C SER A 420 8.06 -1.82 -28.21
N LYS A 421 8.21 -0.64 -27.61
CA LYS A 421 7.93 0.67 -28.21
C LYS A 421 6.44 0.89 -28.58
N ASN A 422 5.56 -0.01 -28.21
CA ASN A 422 4.13 0.18 -28.38
C ASN A 422 3.62 1.31 -27.48
N VAL A 423 2.57 2.00 -27.89
CA VAL A 423 1.92 3.06 -27.12
C VAL A 423 0.61 2.52 -26.54
N THR A 424 0.34 2.87 -25.29
CA THR A 424 -0.93 2.58 -24.61
C THR A 424 -1.49 3.82 -23.92
N THR A 425 -2.81 3.84 -23.73
CA THR A 425 -3.53 4.80 -22.89
C THR A 425 -4.12 4.13 -21.64
N GLY A 426 -3.95 2.83 -21.50
CA GLY A 426 -4.36 2.08 -20.31
C GLY A 426 -3.28 2.13 -19.22
N GLY A 427 -3.54 1.45 -18.12
CA GLY A 427 -2.55 1.18 -17.11
C GLY A 427 -1.52 0.13 -17.56
N GLY A 428 -0.55 -0.13 -16.71
CA GLY A 428 0.51 -1.11 -16.99
C GLY A 428 1.18 -1.63 -15.74
N TRP A 429 2.05 -2.61 -15.92
CA TRP A 429 2.98 -3.09 -14.92
C TRP A 429 4.40 -2.81 -15.39
N VAL A 430 5.24 -2.45 -14.45
CA VAL A 430 6.62 -2.01 -14.72
C VAL A 430 7.58 -2.79 -13.85
N ALA A 431 8.71 -3.23 -14.42
CA ALA A 431 9.84 -3.72 -13.66
C ALA A 431 11.04 -2.80 -13.88
N MET A 432 11.67 -2.42 -12.80
CA MET A 432 12.88 -1.62 -12.76
C MET A 432 14.01 -2.44 -12.12
N ASP A 433 15.23 -2.25 -12.57
CA ASP A 433 16.40 -2.80 -11.92
C ASP A 433 16.59 -2.17 -10.54
N ALA A 434 16.67 -2.99 -9.48
CA ALA A 434 16.69 -2.49 -8.11
C ALA A 434 17.94 -1.67 -7.78
N GLN A 435 19.06 -1.90 -8.50
CA GLN A 435 20.33 -1.20 -8.29
C GLN A 435 20.38 0.16 -8.98
N THR A 436 19.78 0.27 -10.17
CA THR A 436 19.95 1.43 -11.04
C THR A 436 18.67 2.22 -11.32
N GLY A 437 17.51 1.69 -10.94
CA GLY A 437 16.22 2.23 -11.31
C GLY A 437 15.83 2.05 -12.78
N LYS A 438 16.72 1.52 -13.63
CA LYS A 438 16.47 1.38 -15.06
C LYS A 438 15.28 0.50 -15.35
N ILE A 439 14.35 0.98 -16.19
CA ILE A 439 13.21 0.18 -16.65
C ILE A 439 13.72 -1.02 -17.45
N LEU A 440 13.33 -2.22 -17.03
CA LEU A 440 13.66 -3.49 -17.67
C LEU A 440 12.56 -3.91 -18.65
N TRP A 441 11.32 -3.73 -18.26
CA TRP A 441 10.15 -3.96 -19.11
C TRP A 441 8.92 -3.20 -18.60
N THR A 442 8.00 -2.90 -19.52
CA THR A 442 6.65 -2.42 -19.23
C THR A 442 5.63 -3.25 -20.00
N THR A 443 4.54 -3.64 -19.36
CA THR A 443 3.46 -4.44 -19.96
C THR A 443 2.13 -3.74 -19.73
N ALA A 444 1.39 -3.46 -20.80
CA ALA A 444 0.06 -2.85 -20.68
C ALA A 444 -0.94 -3.82 -20.05
N VAL A 445 -1.83 -3.31 -19.20
CA VAL A 445 -3.02 -4.06 -18.79
C VAL A 445 -3.91 -4.27 -20.01
N PRO A 446 -4.34 -5.51 -20.31
CA PRO A 446 -5.19 -5.80 -21.45
C PRO A 446 -6.47 -4.95 -21.47
N ASN A 447 -6.99 -4.68 -22.67
CA ASN A 447 -8.21 -3.89 -22.88
C ASN A 447 -8.18 -2.48 -22.27
N ARG A 448 -7.00 -1.85 -22.21
CA ARG A 448 -6.79 -0.54 -21.59
C ARG A 448 -7.26 -0.50 -20.12
N GLY A 449 -7.15 -1.62 -19.43
CA GLY A 449 -7.48 -1.72 -18.02
C GLY A 449 -6.53 -0.89 -17.15
N ARG A 450 -6.86 -0.77 -15.87
CA ARG A 450 -6.03 -0.15 -14.83
C ARG A 450 -5.38 -1.23 -13.99
N SER A 451 -4.12 -1.05 -13.64
CA SER A 451 -3.39 -1.96 -12.77
C SER A 451 -3.76 -1.78 -11.30
N ASN A 452 -3.25 -2.67 -10.45
CA ASN A 452 -3.43 -2.71 -9.01
C ASN A 452 -2.13 -3.17 -8.32
N PRO A 453 -2.10 -3.25 -6.98
CA PRO A 453 -0.96 -3.76 -6.24
C PRO A 453 -0.44 -5.08 -6.80
N VAL A 454 0.87 -5.23 -6.75
CA VAL A 454 1.56 -6.41 -7.25
C VAL A 454 2.19 -7.22 -6.12
N THR A 455 2.36 -8.51 -6.33
CA THR A 455 3.03 -9.44 -5.41
C THR A 455 3.91 -10.37 -6.23
N VAL A 456 5.11 -10.68 -5.78
CA VAL A 456 6.02 -11.55 -6.51
C VAL A 456 6.30 -12.86 -5.75
N ALA A 457 6.25 -13.97 -6.46
CA ALA A 457 6.57 -15.30 -5.92
C ALA A 457 7.22 -16.16 -7.02
N ASN A 458 8.33 -16.83 -6.71
CA ASN A 458 8.97 -17.79 -7.60
C ASN A 458 9.17 -17.31 -9.06
N GLY A 459 9.52 -16.03 -9.25
CA GLY A 459 9.72 -15.45 -10.59
C GLY A 459 8.43 -15.12 -11.34
N VAL A 460 7.28 -15.19 -10.67
CA VAL A 460 5.98 -14.78 -11.20
C VAL A 460 5.49 -13.55 -10.45
N LEU A 461 5.09 -12.52 -11.18
CA LEU A 461 4.40 -11.36 -10.67
C LEU A 461 2.89 -11.61 -10.74
N LEU A 462 2.21 -11.49 -9.61
CA LEU A 462 0.77 -11.60 -9.47
C LEU A 462 0.15 -10.22 -9.40
N ALA A 463 -0.85 -9.95 -10.21
CA ALA A 463 -1.49 -8.64 -10.29
C ALA A 463 -3.01 -8.76 -10.53
N GLY A 464 -3.77 -7.84 -9.97
CA GLY A 464 -5.18 -7.65 -10.25
C GLY A 464 -5.44 -6.58 -11.32
N SER A 465 -6.71 -6.32 -11.59
CA SER A 465 -7.14 -5.27 -12.50
C SER A 465 -8.44 -4.62 -12.01
N GLN A 466 -8.56 -3.31 -12.25
CA GLN A 466 -9.78 -2.55 -11.97
C GLN A 466 -10.87 -2.74 -13.03
N ASN A 467 -10.70 -3.64 -13.99
CA ASN A 467 -11.75 -3.96 -14.96
C ASN A 467 -12.99 -4.52 -14.25
N PRO A 468 -14.20 -4.28 -14.76
CA PRO A 468 -15.45 -4.72 -14.11
C PRO A 468 -15.55 -6.22 -13.84
N ARG A 469 -14.90 -7.05 -14.67
CA ARG A 469 -14.85 -8.51 -14.50
C ARG A 469 -13.66 -8.99 -13.70
N GLY A 470 -12.79 -8.04 -13.25
CA GLY A 470 -11.69 -8.29 -12.34
C GLY A 470 -10.73 -9.38 -12.76
N PRO A 471 -10.14 -9.35 -13.98
CA PRO A 471 -9.11 -10.32 -14.31
C PRO A 471 -7.90 -10.15 -13.40
N ILE A 472 -7.37 -11.30 -12.98
CA ILE A 472 -6.08 -11.44 -12.32
C ILE A 472 -5.09 -12.03 -13.31
N TYR A 473 -3.82 -11.72 -13.12
CA TYR A 473 -2.75 -12.08 -14.04
C TYR A 473 -1.57 -12.69 -13.30
N ALA A 474 -0.98 -13.71 -13.91
CA ALA A 474 0.36 -14.20 -13.61
C ALA A 474 1.29 -13.74 -14.73
N ILE A 475 2.35 -13.02 -14.40
CA ILE A 475 3.25 -12.36 -15.34
C ILE A 475 4.67 -12.86 -15.07
N ASP A 476 5.42 -13.22 -16.10
CA ASP A 476 6.83 -13.57 -15.97
C ASP A 476 7.61 -12.37 -15.44
N ALA A 477 8.17 -12.49 -14.25
CA ALA A 477 8.85 -11.39 -13.53
C ALA A 477 10.12 -10.88 -14.26
N LYS A 478 10.73 -11.72 -15.12
CA LYS A 478 11.93 -11.35 -15.87
C LYS A 478 11.61 -10.61 -17.16
N THR A 479 10.52 -10.98 -17.84
CA THR A 479 10.22 -10.52 -19.21
C THR A 479 8.97 -9.65 -19.33
N GLY A 480 8.11 -9.64 -18.30
CA GLY A 480 6.82 -8.96 -18.34
C GLY A 480 5.75 -9.67 -19.19
N LYS A 481 6.03 -10.88 -19.70
CA LYS A 481 5.06 -11.66 -20.49
C LYS A 481 3.93 -12.13 -19.59
N ILE A 482 2.67 -11.87 -19.99
CA ILE A 482 1.50 -12.47 -19.33
C ILE A 482 1.52 -13.96 -19.62
N LEU A 483 1.59 -14.77 -18.56
CA LEU A 483 1.62 -16.22 -18.60
C LEU A 483 0.23 -16.83 -18.51
N TRP A 484 -0.62 -16.21 -17.67
CA TRP A 484 -1.95 -16.69 -17.36
C TRP A 484 -2.83 -15.54 -16.90
N SER A 485 -4.13 -15.68 -17.11
CA SER A 485 -5.14 -14.79 -16.56
C SER A 485 -6.44 -15.52 -16.27
N ASN A 486 -7.19 -15.02 -15.27
CA ASN A 486 -8.51 -15.54 -14.94
C ASN A 486 -9.42 -14.40 -14.50
N GLU A 487 -10.68 -14.39 -14.95
CA GLU A 487 -11.69 -13.42 -14.51
C GLU A 487 -12.33 -13.88 -13.21
N THR A 488 -12.33 -13.03 -12.20
CA THR A 488 -12.95 -13.32 -10.89
C THR A 488 -14.43 -12.96 -10.85
N GLY A 489 -14.92 -12.23 -11.84
CA GLY A 489 -16.31 -11.79 -11.95
C GLY A 489 -16.57 -10.39 -11.40
N ALA A 490 -15.65 -9.80 -10.64
CA ALA A 490 -15.76 -8.42 -10.14
C ALA A 490 -14.38 -7.77 -10.02
N THR A 491 -14.34 -6.44 -9.91
CA THR A 491 -13.10 -5.64 -9.80
C THR A 491 -12.17 -6.20 -8.72
N VAL A 492 -10.90 -6.43 -9.06
CA VAL A 492 -9.86 -6.79 -8.11
C VAL A 492 -9.01 -5.57 -7.82
N TYR A 493 -9.25 -4.90 -6.70
CA TYR A 493 -8.54 -3.68 -6.30
C TYR A 493 -7.43 -3.94 -5.28
N GLY A 494 -7.58 -4.94 -4.42
CA GLY A 494 -6.61 -5.31 -3.40
C GLY A 494 -5.42 -6.11 -3.94
N GLY A 495 -4.36 -6.15 -3.15
CA GLY A 495 -3.20 -7.01 -3.41
C GLY A 495 -3.47 -8.47 -3.04
N MET A 496 -2.54 -9.33 -3.43
CA MET A 496 -2.59 -10.76 -3.18
C MET A 496 -1.61 -11.15 -2.09
N SER A 497 -2.01 -12.05 -1.20
CA SER A 497 -1.11 -12.72 -0.25
C SER A 497 -0.75 -14.11 -0.77
N VAL A 498 0.47 -14.57 -0.46
CA VAL A 498 0.98 -15.88 -0.94
C VAL A 498 1.42 -16.72 0.23
N SER A 499 1.01 -17.97 0.25
CA SER A 499 1.41 -18.92 1.29
C SER A 499 1.22 -20.36 0.83
N ASN A 500 2.25 -21.21 1.01
CA ASN A 500 2.21 -22.66 0.70
C ASN A 500 1.78 -23.01 -0.73
N GLY A 501 2.35 -22.34 -1.72
CA GLY A 501 2.01 -22.58 -3.12
C GLY A 501 0.63 -22.07 -3.53
N CYS A 502 -0.08 -21.37 -2.66
CA CYS A 502 -1.35 -20.72 -2.98
C CYS A 502 -1.22 -19.20 -2.91
N PHE A 503 -2.00 -18.48 -3.72
CA PHE A 503 -2.25 -17.08 -3.51
C PHE A 503 -3.74 -16.82 -3.27
N TYR A 504 -4.02 -15.82 -2.45
CA TYR A 504 -5.36 -15.49 -1.99
C TYR A 504 -5.72 -14.07 -2.40
N VAL A 505 -6.92 -13.88 -2.92
CA VAL A 505 -7.40 -12.58 -3.40
C VAL A 505 -8.91 -12.43 -3.21
N GLY A 506 -9.30 -11.28 -2.64
CA GLY A 506 -10.69 -10.84 -2.63
C GLY A 506 -11.03 -10.06 -3.89
N HIS A 507 -12.30 -10.00 -4.26
CA HIS A 507 -12.79 -9.17 -5.33
C HIS A 507 -13.97 -8.28 -4.88
N GLY A 508 -14.26 -7.24 -5.68
CA GLY A 508 -15.29 -6.26 -5.42
C GLY A 508 -14.73 -4.97 -4.80
N TYR A 509 -14.98 -3.84 -5.47
CA TYR A 509 -14.61 -2.53 -4.94
C TYR A 509 -15.64 -1.48 -5.39
N ARG A 510 -16.84 -1.50 -4.81
CA ARG A 510 -17.91 -0.53 -5.09
C ARG A 510 -18.44 0.13 -3.82
N SER A 511 -17.51 0.47 -2.91
CA SER A 511 -17.80 1.16 -1.65
C SER A 511 -16.71 2.18 -1.35
N GLY A 512 -16.96 3.13 -0.47
CA GLY A 512 -16.04 4.22 -0.20
C GLY A 512 -15.68 4.97 -1.49
N ILE A 513 -14.41 5.32 -1.67
CA ILE A 513 -13.94 6.00 -2.89
C ILE A 513 -14.11 5.16 -4.17
N GLY A 514 -14.33 3.86 -4.06
CA GLY A 514 -14.61 2.99 -5.21
C GLY A 514 -15.86 3.36 -6.00
N VAL A 515 -16.80 4.10 -5.40
CA VAL A 515 -18.04 4.57 -6.06
C VAL A 515 -17.77 5.63 -7.14
N PHE A 516 -16.67 6.37 -7.04
CA PHE A 516 -16.31 7.40 -8.03
C PHE A 516 -15.88 6.81 -9.39
N ASN A 517 -15.52 5.53 -9.45
CA ASN A 517 -15.29 4.86 -10.72
C ASN A 517 -16.52 4.00 -11.08
N PRO A 518 -17.33 4.41 -12.07
CA PRO A 518 -18.55 3.69 -12.45
C PRO A 518 -18.28 2.28 -12.97
N ASN A 519 -17.06 2.00 -13.39
CA ASN A 519 -16.65 0.68 -13.87
C ASN A 519 -16.30 -0.30 -12.73
N ASN A 520 -16.17 0.18 -11.50
CA ASN A 520 -15.95 -0.71 -10.37
C ASN A 520 -17.20 -1.53 -10.06
N THR A 521 -17.02 -2.81 -9.78
CA THR A 521 -18.09 -3.76 -9.49
C THR A 521 -17.97 -4.31 -8.08
N ALA A 522 -19.12 -4.62 -7.47
CA ALA A 522 -19.18 -5.30 -6.19
C ALA A 522 -18.87 -6.80 -6.36
N GLY A 523 -18.30 -7.40 -5.32
CA GLY A 523 -17.98 -8.82 -5.25
C GLY A 523 -18.17 -9.35 -3.84
N THR A 524 -18.34 -10.66 -3.71
CA THR A 524 -18.68 -11.33 -2.45
C THR A 524 -17.81 -12.52 -2.13
N SER A 525 -16.72 -12.72 -2.89
CA SER A 525 -15.92 -13.94 -2.80
C SER A 525 -14.46 -13.66 -2.46
N LEU A 526 -13.85 -14.59 -1.75
CA LEU A 526 -12.41 -14.73 -1.59
C LEU A 526 -11.97 -15.97 -2.39
N PHE A 527 -10.97 -15.81 -3.22
CA PHE A 527 -10.42 -16.89 -4.05
C PHE A 527 -9.09 -17.38 -3.51
N ALA A 528 -8.88 -18.69 -3.60
CA ALA A 528 -7.60 -19.35 -3.41
C ALA A 528 -7.18 -20.03 -4.71
N TYR A 529 -6.04 -19.64 -5.26
CA TYR A 529 -5.43 -20.26 -6.44
C TYR A 529 -4.16 -20.95 -6.02
N CYS A 530 -4.08 -22.25 -6.25
CA CYS A 530 -2.97 -23.08 -5.79
C CYS A 530 -2.28 -23.75 -6.96
N VAL A 531 -0.97 -23.94 -6.82
CA VAL A 531 -0.16 -24.79 -7.71
C VAL A 531 -0.12 -26.17 -7.08
N CYS A 532 -0.68 -27.13 -7.77
CA CYS A 532 -0.69 -28.54 -7.35
C CYS A 532 0.30 -29.35 -8.17
#